data_f62c5036be3e51ad1b46e4b35f141c5b
#
_entry.id   f62c5036be3e51ad1b46e4b35f141c5b
#
_cell.length_a   1.000
_cell.length_b   1.000
_cell.length_c   1.000
_cell.angle_alpha   90.00
_cell.angle_beta   90.00
_cell.angle_gamma   90.00
#
_symmetry.space_group_name_H-M   'P 1'
#
loop_
_entity.id
_entity.type
_entity.pdbx_description
1 polymer ?
#
loop_
_entity_poly.entity_id
_entity_poly.type
_entity_poly.pdbx_seq_one_letter_code
_entity_poly.pdbx_strand_id
1 'polypeptide(L)'
;VKVINPKLGETIFDGAVGSAGFLVESFEHLKQSKSLTTTELKNLQTKTFYGVEKKTLAYIIGIMNMILHGIESPNIIHKNTLEDNIQEIQNKDRVDVILANPPFGSQSEQKQIQENFPIVSGETAYMFLQHFIKKLKVGGRCGVVIKNTFLSNTDKASITLRKQLLEECNLFAILDLPKGTFLGSGVQTVVLFFEKGKPTKKLWYYQLNVGRNMGKTNSLNENDLTDFIKLAKTRKLSDNSWSIDIEKINKDTWDLIVNNPNHVEKIDNRTPQEIITEIKELDAQAAKTLQTIKELL
;
A
#
# COMPACT_ATOMS: atom_id res chain seq x y z
N VAL A 1 4.22 8.39 -1.14
CA VAL A 1 4.29 9.76 -1.68
C VAL A 1 5.34 9.86 -2.78
N LYS A 2 6.63 9.60 -2.55
CA LYS A 2 7.76 9.79 -3.50
C LYS A 2 7.58 9.10 -4.86
N VAL A 3 6.92 7.92 -4.92
CA VAL A 3 6.66 7.18 -6.18
C VAL A 3 5.50 7.81 -6.96
N ILE A 4 4.43 8.17 -6.30
CA ILE A 4 3.25 8.81 -6.91
C ILE A 4 3.58 10.25 -7.31
N ASN A 5 4.44 10.91 -6.55
CA ASN A 5 5.01 12.23 -6.83
C ASN A 5 3.93 13.28 -7.14
N PRO A 6 3.06 13.59 -6.16
CA PRO A 6 2.04 14.62 -6.31
C PRO A 6 2.66 15.97 -6.67
N LYS A 7 1.89 16.79 -7.39
CA LYS A 7 2.32 18.10 -7.89
C LYS A 7 1.47 19.23 -7.32
N LEU A 8 2.02 20.43 -7.27
CA LEU A 8 1.24 21.62 -6.92
C LEU A 8 0.05 21.80 -7.89
N GLY A 9 -1.09 22.10 -7.32
CA GLY A 9 -2.35 22.24 -8.05
C GLY A 9 -3.16 20.94 -8.18
N GLU A 10 -2.60 19.78 -7.84
CA GLU A 10 -3.32 18.51 -7.78
C GLU A 10 -4.10 18.39 -6.46
N THR A 11 -5.23 17.70 -6.52
CA THR A 11 -6.02 17.31 -5.35
C THR A 11 -5.60 15.93 -4.88
N ILE A 12 -5.35 15.79 -3.58
CA ILE A 12 -4.86 14.57 -2.94
C ILE A 12 -5.91 14.06 -1.96
N PHE A 13 -6.28 12.80 -2.06
CA PHE A 13 -7.32 12.18 -1.26
C PHE A 13 -6.80 10.95 -0.51
N ASP A 14 -7.18 10.84 0.75
CA ASP A 14 -7.07 9.62 1.55
C ASP A 14 -8.46 9.22 2.08
N GLY A 15 -8.96 8.06 1.65
CA GLY A 15 -10.27 7.56 2.05
C GLY A 15 -10.29 6.80 3.38
N ALA A 16 -9.14 6.61 4.02
CA ALA A 16 -8.98 5.93 5.29
C ALA A 16 -7.84 6.58 6.08
N VAL A 17 -8.05 7.87 6.38
CA VAL A 17 -7.00 8.81 6.81
C VAL A 17 -6.20 8.35 8.02
N GLY A 18 -6.82 7.69 9.00
CA GLY A 18 -6.13 7.33 10.23
C GLY A 18 -5.51 8.55 10.91
N SER A 19 -4.20 8.52 11.09
CA SER A 19 -3.43 9.65 11.63
C SER A 19 -3.05 10.72 10.61
N ALA A 20 -3.58 10.70 9.40
CA ALA A 20 -3.28 11.60 8.29
C ALA A 20 -1.83 11.56 7.77
N GLY A 21 -1.10 10.47 8.01
CA GLY A 21 0.32 10.36 7.62
C GLY A 21 0.56 10.61 6.14
N PHE A 22 -0.26 10.08 5.22
CA PHE A 22 -0.10 10.32 3.79
C PHE A 22 -0.38 11.76 3.38
N LEU A 23 -1.34 12.42 4.00
CA LEU A 23 -1.67 13.83 3.71
C LEU A 23 -0.55 14.75 4.20
N VAL A 24 -0.05 14.51 5.42
CA VAL A 24 1.09 15.25 6.00
C VAL A 24 2.36 15.07 5.15
N GLU A 25 2.72 13.84 4.82
CA GLU A 25 3.89 13.55 3.97
C GLU A 25 3.76 14.17 2.57
N SER A 26 2.54 14.24 2.05
CA SER A 26 2.29 14.90 0.76
C SER A 26 2.42 16.42 0.87
N PHE A 27 1.99 17.01 1.99
CA PHE A 27 2.17 18.42 2.27
C PHE A 27 3.67 18.78 2.37
N GLU A 28 4.44 18.02 3.15
CA GLU A 28 5.89 18.24 3.25
C GLU A 28 6.60 18.05 1.90
N HIS A 29 6.20 17.05 1.12
CA HIS A 29 6.73 16.82 -0.22
C HIS A 29 6.49 18.03 -1.16
N LEU A 30 5.29 18.61 -1.14
CA LEU A 30 4.93 19.75 -1.97
C LEU A 30 5.58 21.06 -1.48
N LYS A 31 5.73 21.22 -0.17
CA LYS A 31 6.36 22.38 0.45
C LYS A 31 7.87 22.49 0.15
N GLN A 32 8.55 21.36 -0.06
CA GLN A 32 9.95 21.32 -0.46
C GLN A 32 10.19 21.81 -1.90
N SER A 33 9.15 21.93 -2.70
CA SER A 33 9.23 22.55 -4.02
C SER A 33 9.48 24.04 -3.83
N LYS A 34 10.50 24.59 -4.50
CA LYS A 34 10.95 26.00 -4.55
C LYS A 34 9.96 27.05 -4.02
N SER A 35 10.40 28.27 -3.74
CA SER A 35 9.60 29.39 -3.22
C SER A 35 8.16 29.42 -3.78
N LEU A 36 7.19 29.01 -2.93
CA LEU A 36 5.77 28.99 -3.28
C LEU A 36 5.23 30.42 -3.34
N THR A 37 4.43 30.71 -4.33
CA THR A 37 3.67 31.98 -4.40
C THR A 37 2.57 31.99 -3.33
N THR A 38 2.08 33.16 -2.97
CA THR A 38 0.96 33.32 -2.02
C THR A 38 -0.28 32.53 -2.44
N THR A 39 -0.57 32.48 -3.76
CA THR A 39 -1.69 31.70 -4.31
C THR A 39 -1.48 30.19 -4.14
N GLU A 40 -0.28 29.70 -4.41
CA GLU A 40 0.05 28.27 -4.23
C GLU A 40 -0.01 27.86 -2.77
N LEU A 41 0.49 28.69 -1.86
CA LEU A 41 0.37 28.48 -0.41
C LEU A 41 -1.10 28.42 0.02
N LYS A 42 -1.94 29.36 -0.44
CA LYS A 42 -3.37 29.33 -0.14
C LYS A 42 -4.05 28.08 -0.67
N ASN A 43 -3.76 27.66 -1.89
CA ASN A 43 -4.31 26.45 -2.48
C ASN A 43 -3.84 25.19 -1.71
N LEU A 44 -2.57 25.14 -1.35
CA LEU A 44 -1.99 24.06 -0.56
C LEU A 44 -2.72 23.90 0.78
N GLN A 45 -3.08 25.01 1.43
CA GLN A 45 -3.79 25.00 2.71
C GLN A 45 -5.28 24.64 2.59
N THR A 46 -5.95 24.95 1.48
CA THR A 46 -7.42 24.93 1.44
C THR A 46 -8.03 24.02 0.38
N LYS A 47 -7.27 23.63 -0.67
CA LYS A 47 -7.81 22.96 -1.86
C LYS A 47 -7.07 21.70 -2.28
N THR A 48 -5.99 21.37 -1.59
CA THR A 48 -5.12 20.26 -2.01
C THR A 48 -5.48 18.95 -1.32
N PHE A 49 -5.71 18.97 0.00
CA PHE A 49 -5.83 17.75 0.79
C PHE A 49 -7.28 17.50 1.19
N TYR A 50 -7.74 16.28 0.94
CA TYR A 50 -9.08 15.79 1.28
C TYR A 50 -8.96 14.44 1.94
N GLY A 51 -9.72 14.22 3.01
CA GLY A 51 -9.69 12.96 3.72
C GLY A 51 -11.04 12.55 4.28
N VAL A 52 -11.20 11.25 4.51
CA VAL A 52 -12.37 10.69 5.20
C VAL A 52 -11.89 9.69 6.23
N GLU A 53 -12.43 9.78 7.45
CA GLU A 53 -12.13 8.85 8.54
C GLU A 53 -13.41 8.50 9.30
N LYS A 54 -13.64 7.19 9.50
CA LYS A 54 -14.83 6.64 10.17
C LYS A 54 -14.71 6.70 11.70
N LYS A 55 -13.50 6.43 12.23
CA LYS A 55 -13.27 6.30 13.67
C LYS A 55 -12.99 7.65 14.30
N THR A 56 -13.81 8.07 15.27
CA THR A 56 -13.72 9.36 15.95
C THR A 56 -12.33 9.68 16.48
N LEU A 57 -11.69 8.72 17.19
CA LEU A 57 -10.35 8.95 17.74
C LEU A 57 -9.30 9.15 16.64
N ALA A 58 -9.34 8.34 15.59
CA ALA A 58 -8.41 8.47 14.46
C ALA A 58 -8.63 9.78 13.69
N TYR A 59 -9.90 10.18 13.50
CA TYR A 59 -10.27 11.48 12.94
C TYR A 59 -9.66 12.65 13.71
N ILE A 60 -9.81 12.66 15.05
CA ILE A 60 -9.25 13.70 15.91
C ILE A 60 -7.72 13.73 15.79
N ILE A 61 -7.07 12.56 15.88
CA ILE A 61 -5.62 12.43 15.73
C ILE A 61 -5.16 12.95 14.36
N GLY A 62 -5.87 12.60 13.29
CA GLY A 62 -5.56 13.06 11.95
C GLY A 62 -5.63 14.57 11.79
N ILE A 63 -6.70 15.19 12.30
CA ILE A 63 -6.85 16.67 12.33
C ILE A 63 -5.69 17.31 13.09
N MET A 64 -5.41 16.83 14.29
CA MET A 64 -4.33 17.39 15.14
C MET A 64 -2.97 17.23 14.46
N ASN A 65 -2.70 16.09 13.85
CA ASN A 65 -1.45 15.85 13.15
C ASN A 65 -1.26 16.82 11.97
N MET A 66 -2.30 17.04 11.17
CA MET A 66 -2.26 18.00 10.07
C MET A 66 -2.00 19.42 10.57
N ILE A 67 -2.65 19.87 11.65
CA ILE A 67 -2.44 21.20 12.24
C ILE A 67 -1.00 21.35 12.76
N LEU A 68 -0.47 20.35 13.46
CA LEU A 68 0.89 20.36 13.99
C LEU A 68 1.97 20.46 12.89
N HIS A 69 1.66 19.97 11.69
CA HIS A 69 2.55 20.08 10.52
C HIS A 69 2.28 21.34 9.68
N GLY A 70 1.41 22.24 10.15
CA GLY A 70 1.19 23.54 9.53
C GLY A 70 0.08 23.58 8.48
N ILE A 71 -0.83 22.61 8.45
CA ILE A 71 -2.07 22.69 7.66
C ILE A 71 -3.15 23.29 8.54
N GLU A 72 -3.41 24.60 8.38
CA GLU A 72 -4.27 25.38 9.27
C GLU A 72 -5.75 24.99 9.21
N SER A 73 -6.21 24.50 8.06
CA SER A 73 -7.61 24.13 7.81
C SER A 73 -7.71 22.72 7.22
N PRO A 74 -7.51 21.67 8.03
CA PRO A 74 -7.62 20.28 7.57
C PRO A 74 -9.00 19.97 7.03
N ASN A 75 -9.08 19.45 5.80
CA ASN A 75 -10.33 19.05 5.17
C ASN A 75 -10.51 17.54 5.27
N ILE A 76 -10.76 17.06 6.48
CA ILE A 76 -11.10 15.66 6.78
C ILE A 76 -12.57 15.60 7.20
N ILE A 77 -13.33 14.70 6.59
CA ILE A 77 -14.74 14.46 6.91
C ILE A 77 -14.85 13.24 7.82
N HIS A 78 -15.58 13.40 8.94
CA HIS A 78 -15.86 12.30 9.86
C HIS A 78 -17.07 11.50 9.35
N LYS A 79 -16.83 10.47 8.55
CA LYS A 79 -17.84 9.52 8.05
C LYS A 79 -17.21 8.23 7.58
N ASN A 80 -18.02 7.26 7.20
CA ASN A 80 -17.55 6.05 6.53
C ASN A 80 -17.48 6.28 5.01
N THR A 81 -16.29 6.19 4.43
CA THR A 81 -16.08 6.32 2.97
C THR A 81 -16.94 5.36 2.14
N LEU A 82 -17.21 4.17 2.68
CA LEU A 82 -17.94 3.12 1.97
C LEU A 82 -19.47 3.34 1.94
N GLU A 83 -19.97 4.33 2.68
CA GLU A 83 -21.40 4.74 2.60
C GLU A 83 -21.71 5.49 1.31
N ASP A 84 -20.70 6.02 0.63
CA ASP A 84 -20.91 6.67 -0.66
C ASP A 84 -21.20 5.63 -1.75
N ASN A 85 -22.31 5.81 -2.47
CA ASN A 85 -22.56 5.03 -3.67
C ASN A 85 -21.57 5.46 -4.76
N ILE A 86 -20.64 4.57 -5.11
CA ILE A 86 -19.60 4.92 -6.07
C ILE A 86 -20.14 5.23 -7.48
N GLN A 87 -21.36 4.77 -7.82
CA GLN A 87 -21.98 5.07 -9.11
C GLN A 87 -22.38 6.55 -9.22
N GLU A 88 -22.60 7.23 -8.10
CA GLU A 88 -22.98 8.64 -8.04
C GLU A 88 -21.78 9.60 -8.13
N ILE A 89 -20.55 9.09 -8.04
CA ILE A 89 -19.34 9.90 -8.15
C ILE A 89 -19.24 10.52 -9.54
N GLN A 90 -19.37 11.85 -9.61
CA GLN A 90 -19.30 12.65 -10.82
C GLN A 90 -17.87 13.16 -11.09
N ASN A 91 -17.63 13.75 -12.25
CA ASN A 91 -16.33 14.30 -12.62
C ASN A 91 -15.81 15.37 -11.63
N LYS A 92 -16.71 16.20 -11.09
CA LYS A 92 -16.38 17.24 -10.09
C LYS A 92 -15.88 16.68 -8.76
N ASP A 93 -16.26 15.42 -8.46
CA ASP A 93 -15.92 14.76 -7.20
C ASP A 93 -14.59 14.00 -7.28
N ARG A 94 -14.01 13.91 -8.48
CA ARG A 94 -12.79 13.16 -8.73
C ARG A 94 -11.55 13.95 -8.35
N VAL A 95 -10.51 13.20 -7.98
CA VAL A 95 -9.22 13.71 -7.51
C VAL A 95 -8.05 13.28 -8.41
N ASP A 96 -6.94 13.98 -8.30
CA ASP A 96 -5.76 13.71 -9.11
C ASP A 96 -4.89 12.61 -8.50
N VAL A 97 -4.82 12.55 -7.17
CA VAL A 97 -3.97 11.61 -6.44
C VAL A 97 -4.73 10.96 -5.31
N ILE A 98 -4.54 9.65 -5.13
CA ILE A 98 -5.01 8.90 -3.97
C ILE A 98 -3.83 8.19 -3.33
N LEU A 99 -3.68 8.36 -2.02
CA LEU A 99 -2.72 7.65 -1.18
C LEU A 99 -3.46 7.13 0.04
N ALA A 100 -3.51 5.81 0.21
CA ALA A 100 -4.31 5.25 1.28
C ALA A 100 -3.78 3.90 1.79
N ASN A 101 -4.01 3.65 3.07
CA ASN A 101 -3.84 2.36 3.73
C ASN A 101 -5.17 1.94 4.38
N PRO A 102 -6.12 1.42 3.60
CA PRO A 102 -7.42 1.01 4.11
C PRO A 102 -7.29 -0.18 5.07
N PRO A 103 -8.27 -0.37 5.98
CA PRO A 103 -8.25 -1.47 6.92
C PRO A 103 -8.25 -2.83 6.23
N PHE A 104 -7.45 -3.79 6.76
CA PHE A 104 -7.25 -5.14 6.18
C PHE A 104 -8.28 -6.17 6.64
N GLY A 105 -9.27 -5.80 7.46
CA GLY A 105 -10.25 -6.76 7.98
C GLY A 105 -11.34 -7.09 6.97
N SER A 106 -11.84 -8.33 7.00
CA SER A 106 -13.19 -8.64 6.56
C SER A 106 -14.11 -8.23 7.72
N GLN A 107 -14.59 -7.01 7.72
CA GLN A 107 -15.79 -6.71 8.50
C GLN A 107 -16.95 -7.02 7.56
N SER A 108 -17.92 -7.78 8.06
CA SER A 108 -19.22 -7.87 7.42
C SER A 108 -19.84 -6.46 7.50
N GLU A 109 -19.37 -5.58 6.62
CA GLU A 109 -20.00 -4.28 6.41
C GLU A 109 -21.47 -4.57 6.12
N GLN A 110 -22.35 -3.76 6.67
CA GLN A 110 -23.78 -3.98 6.55
C GLN A 110 -24.12 -4.19 5.06
N LYS A 111 -25.00 -5.13 4.77
CA LYS A 111 -25.39 -5.48 3.40
C LYS A 111 -25.70 -4.25 2.53
N GLN A 112 -26.31 -3.22 3.12
CA GLN A 112 -26.58 -1.93 2.47
C GLN A 112 -25.33 -1.22 1.95
N ILE A 113 -24.19 -1.33 2.65
CA ILE A 113 -22.92 -0.74 2.18
C ILE A 113 -22.39 -1.49 0.96
N GLN A 114 -22.52 -2.82 0.94
CA GLN A 114 -22.08 -3.62 -0.21
C GLN A 114 -22.84 -3.31 -1.49
N GLU A 115 -24.10 -2.87 -1.38
CA GLU A 115 -24.95 -2.46 -2.52
C GLU A 115 -24.45 -1.18 -3.21
N ASN A 116 -23.61 -0.39 -2.56
CA ASN A 116 -22.96 0.78 -3.14
C ASN A 116 -21.85 0.43 -4.17
N PHE A 117 -21.51 -0.87 -4.28
CA PHE A 117 -20.37 -1.33 -5.08
C PHE A 117 -20.81 -2.36 -6.12
N PRO A 118 -20.44 -2.18 -7.41
CA PRO A 118 -20.77 -3.14 -8.47
C PRO A 118 -20.21 -4.55 -8.24
N ILE A 119 -19.01 -4.64 -7.63
CA ILE A 119 -18.39 -5.91 -7.27
C ILE A 119 -18.63 -6.14 -5.78
N VAL A 120 -19.65 -6.95 -5.47
CA VAL A 120 -20.00 -7.29 -4.09
C VAL A 120 -18.93 -8.14 -3.46
N SER A 121 -18.42 -7.73 -2.31
CA SER A 121 -17.38 -8.45 -1.56
C SER A 121 -17.53 -8.20 -0.06
N GLY A 122 -17.21 -9.22 0.75
CA GLY A 122 -17.03 -9.08 2.19
C GLY A 122 -15.69 -8.46 2.61
N GLU A 123 -14.76 -8.29 1.67
CA GLU A 123 -13.45 -7.70 1.93
C GLU A 123 -13.51 -6.17 1.81
N THR A 124 -13.36 -5.49 2.95
CA THR A 124 -13.40 -4.02 3.04
C THR A 124 -12.40 -3.35 2.08
N ALA A 125 -11.21 -3.91 1.97
CA ALA A 125 -10.17 -3.38 1.07
C ALA A 125 -10.57 -3.40 -0.41
N TYR A 126 -11.43 -4.34 -0.84
CA TYR A 126 -11.91 -4.41 -2.23
C TYR A 126 -12.94 -3.33 -2.55
N MET A 127 -13.77 -2.98 -1.57
CA MET A 127 -14.69 -1.85 -1.70
C MET A 127 -13.91 -0.53 -1.78
N PHE A 128 -12.89 -0.35 -0.95
CA PHE A 128 -11.97 0.80 -1.06
C PHE A 128 -11.28 0.88 -2.41
N LEU A 129 -10.78 -0.23 -2.94
CA LEU A 129 -10.13 -0.22 -4.25
C LEU A 129 -11.08 0.18 -5.38
N GLN A 130 -12.33 -0.33 -5.38
CA GLN A 130 -13.36 0.12 -6.32
C GLN A 130 -13.65 1.61 -6.19
N HIS A 131 -13.80 2.10 -4.95
CA HIS A 131 -14.00 3.52 -4.66
C HIS A 131 -12.84 4.36 -5.22
N PHE A 132 -11.61 3.95 -5.02
CA PHE A 132 -10.42 4.68 -5.49
C PHE A 132 -10.33 4.69 -7.02
N ILE A 133 -10.57 3.57 -7.68
CA ILE A 133 -10.63 3.51 -9.14
C ILE A 133 -11.69 4.50 -9.67
N LYS A 134 -12.87 4.55 -9.05
CA LYS A 134 -13.95 5.45 -9.47
C LYS A 134 -13.64 6.92 -9.17
N LYS A 135 -13.07 7.20 -8.00
CA LYS A 135 -12.76 8.54 -7.48
C LYS A 135 -11.61 9.24 -8.22
N LEU A 136 -10.73 8.50 -8.89
CA LEU A 136 -9.65 9.08 -9.69
C LEU A 136 -10.18 9.75 -10.97
N LYS A 137 -9.59 10.90 -11.32
CA LYS A 137 -9.64 11.46 -12.67
C LYS A 137 -8.90 10.56 -13.66
N VAL A 138 -9.19 10.68 -14.95
CA VAL A 138 -8.35 10.08 -16.00
C VAL A 138 -6.96 10.74 -15.93
N GLY A 139 -5.89 9.95 -15.92
CA GLY A 139 -4.53 10.39 -15.65
C GLY A 139 -4.20 10.55 -14.16
N GLY A 140 -5.20 10.41 -13.29
CA GLY A 140 -4.97 10.40 -11.83
C GLY A 140 -4.25 9.15 -11.36
N ARG A 141 -3.48 9.28 -10.28
CA ARG A 141 -2.57 8.24 -9.78
C ARG A 141 -2.95 7.79 -8.38
N CYS A 142 -2.77 6.49 -8.11
CA CYS A 142 -3.02 5.89 -6.79
C CYS A 142 -1.84 5.11 -6.27
N GLY A 143 -1.56 5.25 -4.99
CA GLY A 143 -0.73 4.33 -4.20
C GLY A 143 -1.56 3.78 -3.04
N VAL A 144 -1.88 2.49 -3.07
CA VAL A 144 -2.74 1.86 -2.06
C VAL A 144 -2.10 0.60 -1.49
N VAL A 145 -2.14 0.48 -0.17
CA VAL A 145 -1.72 -0.73 0.54
C VAL A 145 -2.87 -1.73 0.57
N ILE A 146 -2.60 -2.98 0.22
CA ILE A 146 -3.60 -4.07 0.21
C ILE A 146 -2.96 -5.38 0.67
N LYS A 147 -3.78 -6.35 1.11
CA LYS A 147 -3.30 -7.69 1.42
C LYS A 147 -2.68 -8.34 0.19
N ASN A 148 -1.56 -9.03 0.37
CA ASN A 148 -0.91 -9.79 -0.70
C ASN A 148 -1.87 -10.82 -1.34
N THR A 149 -2.76 -11.43 -0.55
CA THR A 149 -3.76 -12.39 -1.04
C THR A 149 -4.66 -11.85 -2.16
N PHE A 150 -4.83 -10.53 -2.27
CA PHE A 150 -5.54 -9.91 -3.41
C PHE A 150 -4.94 -10.32 -4.75
N LEU A 151 -3.65 -10.57 -4.82
CA LEU A 151 -2.96 -10.88 -6.08
C LEU A 151 -3.38 -12.23 -6.66
N SER A 152 -3.78 -13.20 -5.81
CA SER A 152 -4.04 -14.59 -6.23
C SER A 152 -5.37 -15.19 -5.78
N ASN A 153 -6.15 -14.50 -4.91
CA ASN A 153 -7.43 -15.05 -4.48
C ASN A 153 -8.31 -15.44 -5.68
N THR A 154 -8.93 -16.60 -5.60
CA THR A 154 -9.68 -17.22 -6.70
C THR A 154 -11.19 -16.98 -6.64
N ASP A 155 -11.67 -16.24 -5.63
CA ASP A 155 -13.07 -15.85 -5.56
C ASP A 155 -13.43 -14.85 -6.69
N LYS A 156 -14.71 -14.88 -7.07
CA LYS A 156 -15.22 -14.09 -8.21
C LYS A 156 -14.97 -12.58 -8.04
N ALA A 157 -15.09 -12.07 -6.82
CA ALA A 157 -14.88 -10.64 -6.56
C ALA A 157 -13.43 -10.23 -6.79
N SER A 158 -12.47 -11.02 -6.29
CA SER A 158 -11.03 -10.80 -6.48
C SER A 158 -10.65 -10.83 -7.96
N ILE A 159 -11.11 -11.85 -8.69
CA ILE A 159 -10.84 -12.00 -10.13
C ILE A 159 -11.41 -10.80 -10.91
N THR A 160 -12.68 -10.45 -10.65
CA THR A 160 -13.34 -9.34 -11.35
C THR A 160 -12.67 -8.01 -11.06
N LEU A 161 -12.26 -7.77 -9.81
CA LEU A 161 -11.62 -6.53 -9.42
C LEU A 161 -10.19 -6.40 -9.99
N ARG A 162 -9.41 -7.50 -10.03
CA ARG A 162 -8.10 -7.51 -10.72
C ARG A 162 -8.25 -7.22 -12.20
N LYS A 163 -9.24 -7.86 -12.86
CA LYS A 163 -9.57 -7.58 -14.26
C LYS A 163 -9.89 -6.10 -14.46
N GLN A 164 -10.80 -5.54 -13.68
CA GLN A 164 -11.18 -4.13 -13.75
C GLN A 164 -9.96 -3.22 -13.58
N LEU A 165 -9.13 -3.48 -12.56
CA LEU A 165 -7.92 -2.69 -12.30
C LEU A 165 -6.96 -2.69 -13.50
N LEU A 166 -6.77 -3.83 -14.14
CA LEU A 166 -5.83 -3.98 -15.26
C LEU A 166 -6.38 -3.43 -16.59
N GLU A 167 -7.69 -3.44 -16.78
CA GLU A 167 -8.34 -2.94 -18.00
C GLU A 167 -8.59 -1.43 -17.94
N GLU A 168 -9.00 -0.88 -16.79
CA GLU A 168 -9.30 0.54 -16.63
C GLU A 168 -8.08 1.38 -16.21
N CYS A 169 -7.09 0.75 -15.58
CA CYS A 169 -5.91 1.41 -15.05
C CYS A 169 -4.62 0.78 -15.55
N ASN A 170 -3.58 1.60 -15.65
CA ASN A 170 -2.22 1.13 -15.80
C ASN A 170 -1.63 0.84 -14.41
N LEU A 171 -1.74 -0.42 -13.94
CA LEU A 171 -1.03 -0.91 -12.76
C LEU A 171 0.45 -1.03 -13.11
N PHE A 172 1.21 0.02 -12.86
CA PHE A 172 2.59 0.11 -13.33
C PHE A 172 3.62 -0.47 -12.38
N ALA A 173 3.30 -0.62 -11.08
CA ALA A 173 4.22 -1.21 -10.10
C ALA A 173 3.47 -1.89 -8.95
N ILE A 174 4.06 -2.98 -8.45
CA ILE A 174 3.72 -3.62 -7.19
C ILE A 174 4.98 -3.65 -6.33
N LEU A 175 4.89 -3.11 -5.10
CA LEU A 175 5.92 -3.26 -4.07
C LEU A 175 5.45 -4.35 -3.11
N ASP A 176 6.17 -5.47 -3.06
CA ASP A 176 5.95 -6.54 -2.09
C ASP A 176 6.70 -6.21 -0.79
N LEU A 177 5.95 -6.10 0.29
CA LEU A 177 6.49 -5.74 1.60
C LEU A 177 6.80 -7.00 2.43
N PRO A 178 7.89 -6.99 3.21
CA PRO A 178 8.23 -8.13 4.06
C PRO A 178 7.16 -8.36 5.13
N LYS A 179 7.01 -9.62 5.55
CA LYS A 179 6.12 -9.98 6.67
C LYS A 179 6.48 -9.16 7.91
N GLY A 180 5.46 -8.75 8.67
CA GLY A 180 5.67 -7.97 9.90
C GLY A 180 5.86 -6.46 9.68
N THR A 181 5.75 -5.94 8.45
CA THR A 181 5.79 -4.49 8.17
C THR A 181 4.69 -3.74 8.93
N PHE A 182 3.48 -4.29 9.00
CA PHE A 182 2.37 -3.73 9.78
C PHE A 182 2.18 -4.54 11.05
N LEU A 183 2.53 -3.93 12.18
CA LEU A 183 2.45 -4.55 13.51
C LEU A 183 1.01 -4.94 13.87
N GLY A 184 0.85 -6.14 14.42
CA GLY A 184 -0.44 -6.63 14.90
C GLY A 184 -1.39 -7.17 13.82
N SER A 185 -1.09 -7.03 12.53
CA SER A 185 -1.97 -7.57 11.48
C SER A 185 -1.65 -9.02 11.11
N GLY A 186 -0.41 -9.47 11.28
CA GLY A 186 0.06 -10.80 10.82
C GLY A 186 -0.06 -11.03 9.30
N VAL A 187 -0.54 -10.02 8.57
CA VAL A 187 -0.87 -10.10 7.15
C VAL A 187 0.28 -9.57 6.31
N GLN A 188 0.69 -10.34 5.30
CA GLN A 188 1.59 -9.84 4.26
C GLN A 188 0.83 -8.89 3.35
N THR A 189 1.45 -7.77 3.01
CA THR A 189 0.84 -6.70 2.23
C THR A 189 1.69 -6.32 1.04
N VAL A 190 1.04 -5.76 0.05
CA VAL A 190 1.67 -5.13 -1.12
C VAL A 190 1.18 -3.71 -1.27
N VAL A 191 1.97 -2.88 -1.94
CA VAL A 191 1.52 -1.56 -2.39
C VAL A 191 1.30 -1.61 -3.89
N LEU A 192 0.07 -1.29 -4.30
CA LEU A 192 -0.30 -1.16 -5.71
C LEU A 192 -0.10 0.30 -6.14
N PHE A 193 0.59 0.52 -7.26
CA PHE A 193 0.76 1.83 -7.87
C PHE A 193 0.15 1.83 -9.27
N PHE A 194 -0.89 2.61 -9.48
CA PHE A 194 -1.59 2.66 -10.76
C PHE A 194 -2.01 4.06 -11.19
N GLU A 195 -2.22 4.24 -12.48
CA GLU A 195 -2.75 5.44 -13.13
C GLU A 195 -4.02 5.08 -13.89
N LYS A 196 -5.10 5.86 -13.70
CA LYS A 196 -6.38 5.61 -14.36
C LYS A 196 -6.40 6.08 -15.81
N GLY A 197 -7.10 5.33 -16.69
CA GLY A 197 -7.44 5.74 -18.05
C GLY A 197 -6.70 5.02 -19.17
N LYS A 198 -5.81 4.09 -18.83
CA LYS A 198 -5.12 3.23 -19.80
C LYS A 198 -5.00 1.82 -19.24
N PRO A 199 -5.18 0.77 -20.07
CA PRO A 199 -4.98 -0.59 -19.59
C PRO A 199 -3.51 -0.86 -19.30
N THR A 200 -3.28 -1.76 -18.37
CA THR A 200 -1.94 -2.24 -18.03
C THR A 200 -1.38 -3.09 -19.17
N LYS A 201 -0.20 -2.76 -19.65
CA LYS A 201 0.54 -3.56 -20.65
C LYS A 201 1.69 -4.32 -20.03
N LYS A 202 2.44 -3.65 -19.17
CA LYS A 202 3.61 -4.19 -18.50
C LYS A 202 3.54 -3.82 -17.02
N LEU A 203 3.73 -4.81 -16.15
CA LEU A 203 3.71 -4.66 -14.70
C LEU A 203 5.11 -4.89 -14.14
N TRP A 204 5.61 -3.92 -13.37
CA TRP A 204 6.90 -4.00 -12.69
C TRP A 204 6.69 -4.39 -11.22
N TYR A 205 7.50 -5.32 -10.75
CA TYR A 205 7.51 -5.80 -9.36
C TYR A 205 8.81 -5.38 -8.68
N TYR A 206 8.69 -5.09 -7.40
CA TYR A 206 9.83 -4.94 -6.51
C TYR A 206 9.55 -5.69 -5.22
N GLN A 207 10.40 -6.67 -4.92
CA GLN A 207 10.38 -7.44 -3.67
C GLN A 207 11.31 -6.77 -2.66
N LEU A 208 10.76 -6.19 -1.61
CA LEU A 208 11.55 -5.53 -0.58
C LEU A 208 12.17 -6.57 0.36
N ASN A 209 13.48 -6.72 0.27
CA ASN A 209 14.26 -7.55 1.17
C ASN A 209 15.11 -6.67 2.08
N VAL A 210 14.80 -6.65 3.37
CA VAL A 210 15.49 -5.80 4.36
C VAL A 210 16.59 -6.56 5.12
N GLY A 211 16.76 -7.88 4.87
CA GLY A 211 17.82 -8.70 5.51
C GLY A 211 17.65 -8.89 7.02
N ARG A 212 16.50 -8.50 7.60
CA ARG A 212 16.17 -8.63 9.02
C ARG A 212 14.70 -8.97 9.23
N ASN A 213 14.41 -9.57 10.37
CA ASN A 213 13.01 -9.78 10.76
C ASN A 213 12.37 -8.45 11.15
N MET A 214 11.25 -8.15 10.51
CA MET A 214 10.43 -6.96 10.83
C MET A 214 9.72 -7.16 12.15
N GLY A 215 9.59 -6.09 12.92
CA GLY A 215 8.91 -6.13 14.21
C GLY A 215 8.87 -4.77 14.89
N LYS A 216 8.38 -4.74 16.13
CA LYS A 216 8.18 -3.51 16.90
C LYS A 216 9.48 -2.72 17.11
N THR A 217 10.59 -3.42 17.30
CA THR A 217 11.93 -2.82 17.48
C THR A 217 12.70 -2.63 16.18
N ASN A 218 12.30 -3.32 15.11
CA ASN A 218 12.95 -3.30 13.80
C ASN A 218 11.94 -2.94 12.72
N SER A 219 11.28 -1.79 12.84
CA SER A 219 10.30 -1.31 11.87
C SER A 219 10.96 -0.90 10.55
N LEU A 220 10.15 -0.88 9.49
CA LEU A 220 10.55 -0.35 8.18
C LEU A 220 10.93 1.13 8.32
N ASN A 221 11.98 1.55 7.63
CA ASN A 221 12.46 2.93 7.61
C ASN A 221 12.78 3.41 6.17
N GLU A 222 13.08 4.70 6.02
CA GLU A 222 13.35 5.30 4.69
C GLU A 222 14.54 4.67 3.97
N ASN A 223 15.59 4.29 4.70
CA ASN A 223 16.80 3.71 4.09
C ASN A 223 16.49 2.38 3.40
N ASP A 224 15.59 1.58 3.98
CA ASP A 224 15.15 0.31 3.39
C ASP A 224 14.49 0.50 2.01
N LEU A 225 13.87 1.66 1.78
CA LEU A 225 13.13 1.97 0.56
C LEU A 225 13.96 2.74 -0.48
N THR A 226 15.20 3.09 -0.17
CA THR A 226 16.04 3.96 -1.03
C THR A 226 16.23 3.37 -2.43
N ASP A 227 16.58 2.08 -2.53
CA ASP A 227 16.76 1.41 -3.82
C ASP A 227 15.45 1.32 -4.59
N PHE A 228 14.37 0.90 -3.91
CA PHE A 228 13.03 0.88 -4.50
C PHE A 228 12.65 2.24 -5.12
N ILE A 229 12.78 3.33 -4.35
CA ILE A 229 12.42 4.68 -4.81
C ILE A 229 13.25 5.10 -6.02
N LYS A 230 14.54 4.76 -6.02
CA LYS A 230 15.44 5.04 -7.15
C LYS A 230 15.02 4.27 -8.41
N LEU A 231 14.78 2.96 -8.28
CA LEU A 231 14.44 2.09 -9.40
C LEU A 231 13.01 2.29 -9.90
N ALA A 232 12.06 2.64 -9.03
CA ALA A 232 10.66 2.87 -9.40
C ALA A 232 10.49 3.99 -10.44
N LYS A 233 11.37 5.00 -10.45
CA LYS A 233 11.33 6.11 -11.43
C LYS A 233 11.50 5.62 -12.87
N THR A 234 12.37 4.64 -13.09
CA THR A 234 12.71 4.09 -14.41
C THR A 234 12.19 2.68 -14.62
N ARG A 235 11.68 2.03 -13.56
CA ARG A 235 11.26 0.62 -13.54
C ARG A 235 12.39 -0.31 -14.01
N LYS A 236 13.61 0.02 -13.58
CA LYS A 236 14.81 -0.75 -13.91
C LYS A 236 14.75 -2.12 -13.25
N LEU A 237 15.26 -3.13 -13.95
CA LEU A 237 15.39 -4.49 -13.43
C LEU A 237 16.61 -4.60 -12.52
N SER A 238 16.50 -5.42 -11.47
CA SER A 238 17.57 -5.75 -10.53
C SER A 238 17.29 -7.12 -9.90
N ASP A 239 18.13 -7.59 -9.01
CA ASP A 239 17.91 -8.86 -8.29
C ASP A 239 16.58 -8.86 -7.51
N ASN A 240 16.13 -7.70 -7.04
CA ASN A 240 14.88 -7.53 -6.31
C ASN A 240 13.71 -7.04 -7.19
N SER A 241 13.92 -6.81 -8.48
CA SER A 241 12.88 -6.25 -9.35
C SER A 241 12.86 -6.89 -10.74
N TRP A 242 11.64 -7.13 -11.22
CA TRP A 242 11.38 -7.74 -12.53
C TRP A 242 10.13 -7.16 -13.17
N SER A 243 9.84 -7.52 -14.39
CA SER A 243 8.62 -7.09 -15.09
C SER A 243 8.00 -8.25 -15.83
N ILE A 244 6.67 -8.22 -15.94
CA ILE A 244 5.89 -9.13 -16.76
C ILE A 244 5.03 -8.36 -17.76
N ASP A 245 4.79 -8.96 -18.91
CA ASP A 245 3.80 -8.49 -19.85
C ASP A 245 2.43 -9.06 -19.44
N ILE A 246 1.40 -8.23 -19.40
CA ILE A 246 0.05 -8.65 -18.96
C ILE A 246 -0.58 -9.68 -19.91
N GLU A 247 -0.11 -9.76 -21.14
CA GLU A 247 -0.55 -10.80 -22.09
C GLU A 247 -0.17 -12.22 -21.66
N LYS A 248 0.85 -12.35 -20.81
CA LYS A 248 1.34 -13.65 -20.30
C LYS A 248 0.59 -14.18 -19.09
N ILE A 249 -0.25 -13.37 -18.45
CA ILE A 249 -1.04 -13.81 -17.29
C ILE A 249 -2.28 -14.58 -17.75
N ASN A 250 -2.71 -15.53 -16.91
CA ASN A 250 -3.93 -16.28 -17.18
C ASN A 250 -5.16 -15.35 -17.10
N LYS A 251 -5.92 -15.25 -18.19
CA LYS A 251 -7.09 -14.37 -18.32
C LYS A 251 -8.35 -14.89 -17.60
N ASP A 252 -8.36 -16.15 -17.17
CA ASP A 252 -9.45 -16.73 -16.41
C ASP A 252 -9.34 -16.34 -14.92
N THR A 253 -8.13 -16.33 -14.39
CA THR A 253 -7.85 -16.07 -12.98
C THR A 253 -7.34 -14.66 -12.71
N TRP A 254 -6.74 -14.03 -13.71
CA TRP A 254 -6.06 -12.73 -13.57
C TRP A 254 -5.07 -12.73 -12.41
N ASP A 255 -4.39 -13.86 -12.19
CA ASP A 255 -3.43 -14.01 -11.11
C ASP A 255 -2.22 -13.12 -11.35
N LEU A 256 -1.86 -12.35 -10.30
CA LEU A 256 -0.75 -11.41 -10.30
C LEU A 256 0.41 -11.87 -9.41
N ILE A 257 0.36 -13.09 -8.86
CA ILE A 257 1.54 -13.65 -8.19
C ILE A 257 2.54 -14.14 -9.24
N VAL A 258 3.69 -13.47 -9.26
CA VAL A 258 4.81 -13.86 -10.10
C VAL A 258 6.06 -13.92 -9.23
N ASN A 259 6.62 -15.12 -9.12
CA ASN A 259 7.87 -15.31 -8.39
C ASN A 259 8.98 -14.47 -8.99
N ASN A 260 9.87 -13.99 -8.15
CA ASN A 260 11.06 -13.28 -8.61
C ASN A 260 11.94 -14.23 -9.43
N PRO A 261 12.11 -14.01 -10.75
CA PRO A 261 12.91 -14.91 -11.60
C PRO A 261 14.41 -14.85 -11.28
N ASN A 262 14.85 -13.82 -10.57
CA ASN A 262 16.24 -13.61 -10.18
C ASN A 262 16.52 -14.20 -8.78
N HIS A 263 15.48 -14.69 -8.10
CA HIS A 263 15.66 -15.36 -6.80
C HIS A 263 16.16 -16.78 -7.06
N VAL A 264 17.46 -16.93 -6.97
CA VAL A 264 18.08 -18.27 -6.90
C VAL A 264 17.71 -18.80 -5.52
N GLU A 265 16.76 -19.72 -5.43
CA GLU A 265 16.56 -20.51 -4.22
C GLU A 265 17.93 -21.08 -3.85
N LYS A 266 18.47 -20.68 -2.71
CA LYS A 266 19.60 -21.39 -2.13
C LYS A 266 19.06 -22.78 -1.78
N ILE A 267 19.22 -23.71 -2.71
CA ILE A 267 18.94 -25.11 -2.44
C ILE A 267 19.82 -25.46 -1.25
N ASP A 268 19.20 -25.78 -0.14
CA ASP A 268 19.92 -26.27 1.02
C ASP A 268 20.41 -27.69 0.68
N ASN A 269 21.65 -27.78 0.27
CA ASN A 269 22.29 -29.04 -0.12
C ASN A 269 22.80 -29.83 1.08
N ARG A 270 22.51 -29.38 2.31
CA ARG A 270 22.93 -30.10 3.51
C ARG A 270 22.16 -31.42 3.63
N THR A 271 22.90 -32.44 3.96
CA THR A 271 22.31 -33.75 4.25
C THR A 271 21.47 -33.70 5.54
N PRO A 272 20.51 -34.58 5.74
CA PRO A 272 19.77 -34.67 7.01
C PRO A 272 20.71 -34.81 8.22
N GLN A 273 21.82 -35.50 8.08
CA GLN A 273 22.84 -35.66 9.13
C GLN A 273 23.52 -34.34 9.50
N GLU A 274 23.86 -33.53 8.51
CA GLU A 274 24.45 -32.20 8.75
C GLU A 274 23.46 -31.27 9.45
N ILE A 275 22.18 -31.28 9.04
CA ILE A 275 21.13 -30.51 9.70
C ILE A 275 20.94 -30.95 11.15
N ILE A 276 20.88 -32.27 11.43
CA ILE A 276 20.76 -32.79 12.79
C ILE A 276 21.98 -32.40 13.64
N THR A 277 23.19 -32.40 13.07
CA THR A 277 24.41 -32.00 13.78
C THR A 277 24.34 -30.52 14.16
N GLU A 278 23.97 -29.66 13.24
CA GLU A 278 23.80 -28.22 13.51
C GLU A 278 22.71 -27.95 14.56
N ILE A 279 21.57 -28.65 14.52
CA ILE A 279 20.53 -28.54 15.55
C ILE A 279 21.11 -28.90 16.95
N LYS A 280 21.89 -29.96 17.06
CA LYS A 280 22.52 -30.35 18.34
C LYS A 280 23.51 -29.30 18.84
N GLU A 281 24.29 -28.68 17.95
CA GLU A 281 25.20 -27.61 18.30
C GLU A 281 24.47 -26.36 18.80
N LEU A 282 23.39 -25.98 18.15
CA LEU A 282 22.53 -24.85 18.54
C LEU A 282 21.85 -25.12 19.90
N ASP A 283 21.36 -26.32 20.12
CA ASP A 283 20.81 -26.74 21.41
C ASP A 283 21.81 -26.66 22.53
N ALA A 284 23.04 -27.10 22.30
CA ALA A 284 24.11 -27.01 23.27
C ALA A 284 24.49 -25.55 23.59
N GLN A 285 24.51 -24.67 22.58
CA GLN A 285 24.76 -23.24 22.78
C GLN A 285 23.62 -22.57 23.56
N ALA A 286 22.35 -22.93 23.24
CA ALA A 286 21.20 -22.44 23.98
C ALA A 286 21.23 -22.88 25.46
N ALA A 287 21.52 -24.14 25.72
CA ALA A 287 21.68 -24.68 27.09
C ALA A 287 22.76 -23.94 27.86
N LYS A 288 23.94 -23.68 27.24
CA LYS A 288 25.03 -22.92 27.85
C LYS A 288 24.61 -21.50 28.18
N THR A 289 23.91 -20.82 27.26
CA THR A 289 23.43 -19.46 27.47
C THR A 289 22.42 -19.41 28.62
N LEU A 290 21.50 -20.37 28.69
CA LEU A 290 20.52 -20.48 29.78
C LEU A 290 21.22 -20.73 31.13
N GLN A 291 22.28 -21.53 31.15
CA GLN A 291 23.07 -21.76 32.36
C GLN A 291 23.74 -20.46 32.82
N THR A 292 24.35 -19.70 31.91
CA THR A 292 24.98 -18.39 32.21
C THR A 292 23.95 -17.41 32.78
N ILE A 293 22.72 -17.37 32.21
CA ILE A 293 21.65 -16.50 32.72
C ILE A 293 21.25 -16.92 34.15
N LYS A 294 21.15 -18.25 34.41
CA LYS A 294 20.86 -18.75 35.78
C LYS A 294 21.93 -18.37 36.81
N GLU A 295 23.17 -18.30 36.40
CA GLU A 295 24.30 -17.92 37.27
C GLU A 295 24.34 -16.39 37.54
N LEU A 296 23.68 -15.59 36.73
CA LEU A 296 23.56 -14.13 36.88
C LEU A 296 22.31 -13.69 37.65
N LEU A 297 21.37 -14.59 37.89
CA LEU A 297 20.14 -14.36 38.69
C LEU A 297 20.29 -14.83 40.12
#